data_f491fbf9f2c7a12591912fc8c463830a
#
_entry.id   f491fbf9f2c7a12591912fc8c463830a
#
_cell.length_a   1.000
_cell.length_b   1.000
_cell.length_c   1.000
_cell.angle_alpha   90.00
_cell.angle_beta   90.00
_cell.angle_gamma   90.00
#
_symmetry.space_group_name_H-M   'P 1'
#
loop_
_entity.id
_entity.type
_entity.pdbx_description
1 polymer ?
#
loop_
_entity_poly.entity_id
_entity_poly.type
_entity_poly.pdbx_seq_one_letter_code
_entity_poly.pdbx_strand_id
1 'polypeptide(L)'
;MKKSVLKYLLFKYLRFDKEQPFINLSILLAFLGVCVGLCVLLVAMAIMNGFDKEFEKRFFVMNYPITIVPKFYSPMDDDLVTELKREFPHLLFSPYISTQVVAKADNRFEGGVLFGVNFNDEVKINEVVAKALKDENLSGFDILVGSVLADELNLHKNDKLSLIFSNLSPSGFSLVPQAKRFDVKARFASGLIFYDKAYMYTDVNALRKVLGISNQQSYDGVHVYSENAFKDVEKLKSYLKSDYAVVGWWEQNQNFFSALKLEKRALFIVLMLIILVASLNIVSSLLMIVMNRRTEIALLLALGASKLEVKKSFFALGMLIGGGGMIIGIILAFFALWLLGNFDIVTLPADVYGTSKLPLDLSVMDFSLTLVGALIIIALSSYYPAKKATQINVLDTLRNE
;
A
#
# COMPACT_ATOMS: atom_id res chain seq x y z
N MET A 1 -49.59 4.24 14.92
CA MET A 1 -49.09 3.55 16.15
C MET A 1 -48.18 4.48 16.94
N LYS A 2 -48.35 4.67 18.24
CA LYS A 2 -47.48 5.55 19.04
C LYS A 2 -46.06 4.98 19.00
N LYS A 3 -44.99 5.83 18.91
CA LYS A 3 -43.56 5.43 18.93
C LYS A 3 -43.23 4.42 20.03
N SER A 4 -44.01 4.38 21.13
CA SER A 4 -43.86 3.45 22.26
C SER A 4 -44.22 2.01 21.90
N VAL A 5 -45.21 1.76 21.02
CA VAL A 5 -45.62 0.40 20.64
C VAL A 5 -44.58 -0.25 19.71
N LEU A 6 -44.05 0.53 18.76
CA LEU A 6 -42.96 0.06 17.90
C LEU A 6 -41.71 -0.32 18.72
N LYS A 7 -41.36 0.48 19.72
CA LYS A 7 -40.24 0.22 20.64
C LYS A 7 -40.46 -1.02 21.47
N TYR A 8 -41.70 -1.22 21.98
CA TYR A 8 -42.08 -2.40 22.73
C TYR A 8 -41.98 -3.68 21.87
N LEU A 9 -42.47 -3.67 20.64
CA LEU A 9 -42.40 -4.83 19.72
C LEU A 9 -40.94 -5.17 19.37
N LEU A 10 -40.08 -4.19 19.12
CA LEU A 10 -38.66 -4.40 18.85
C LEU A 10 -37.97 -5.12 20.03
N PHE A 11 -38.18 -4.63 21.26
CA PHE A 11 -37.62 -5.26 22.45
C PHE A 11 -38.21 -6.64 22.75
N LYS A 12 -39.51 -6.82 22.50
CA LYS A 12 -40.16 -8.13 22.67
C LYS A 12 -39.59 -9.18 21.69
N TYR A 13 -39.35 -8.82 20.43
CA TYR A 13 -38.84 -9.75 19.42
C TYR A 13 -37.34 -10.03 19.53
N LEU A 14 -36.57 -9.16 20.19
CA LEU A 14 -35.16 -9.38 20.52
C LEU A 14 -34.99 -10.16 21.82
N ARG A 15 -36.03 -10.25 22.65
CA ARG A 15 -35.94 -10.97 23.93
C ARG A 15 -35.78 -12.44 23.67
N PHE A 16 -34.82 -13.07 24.38
CA PHE A 16 -34.57 -14.50 24.32
C PHE A 16 -35.83 -15.29 24.64
N ASP A 17 -36.33 -16.02 23.65
CA ASP A 17 -37.52 -16.91 23.80
C ASP A 17 -37.03 -18.32 24.06
N LYS A 18 -37.34 -18.84 25.26
CA LYS A 18 -36.94 -20.18 25.67
C LYS A 18 -37.68 -21.26 24.89
N GLU A 19 -38.85 -20.95 24.34
CA GLU A 19 -39.66 -21.91 23.58
C GLU A 19 -39.14 -22.06 22.12
N GLN A 20 -38.30 -21.13 21.64
CA GLN A 20 -37.80 -21.13 20.25
C GLN A 20 -36.30 -20.91 20.17
N PRO A 21 -35.46 -21.83 20.64
CA PRO A 21 -34.01 -21.64 20.73
C PRO A 21 -33.32 -21.44 19.35
N PHE A 22 -33.89 -22.01 18.29
CA PHE A 22 -33.37 -21.88 16.94
C PHE A 22 -33.42 -20.43 16.38
N ILE A 23 -34.47 -19.68 16.74
CA ILE A 23 -34.58 -18.26 16.33
C ILE A 23 -33.47 -17.46 16.99
N ASN A 24 -33.29 -17.66 18.29
CA ASN A 24 -32.25 -16.96 19.04
C ASN A 24 -30.84 -17.27 18.52
N LEU A 25 -30.58 -18.55 18.22
CA LEU A 25 -29.32 -18.98 17.63
C LEU A 25 -29.09 -18.33 16.25
N SER A 26 -30.12 -18.29 15.39
CA SER A 26 -30.04 -17.65 14.07
C SER A 26 -29.77 -16.16 14.16
N ILE A 27 -30.40 -15.44 15.10
CA ILE A 27 -30.16 -14.02 15.36
C ILE A 27 -28.72 -13.81 15.82
N LEU A 28 -28.23 -14.64 16.76
CA LEU A 28 -26.86 -14.57 17.26
C LEU A 28 -25.84 -14.83 16.15
N LEU A 29 -26.07 -15.84 15.32
CA LEU A 29 -25.17 -16.13 14.17
C LEU A 29 -25.18 -15.01 13.14
N ALA A 30 -26.34 -14.40 12.88
CA ALA A 30 -26.42 -13.24 11.99
C ALA A 30 -25.64 -12.04 12.55
N PHE A 31 -25.81 -11.73 13.84
CA PHE A 31 -25.08 -10.68 14.53
C PHE A 31 -23.57 -10.94 14.55
N LEU A 32 -23.14 -12.16 14.96
CA LEU A 32 -21.73 -12.52 15.00
C LEU A 32 -21.09 -12.54 13.60
N GLY A 33 -21.81 -13.00 12.59
CA GLY A 33 -21.33 -13.03 11.22
C GLY A 33 -20.99 -11.62 10.69
N VAL A 34 -21.86 -10.64 10.92
CA VAL A 34 -21.61 -9.24 10.55
C VAL A 34 -20.48 -8.66 11.40
N CYS A 35 -20.48 -8.93 12.70
CA CYS A 35 -19.47 -8.44 13.65
C CYS A 35 -18.06 -8.91 13.27
N VAL A 36 -17.88 -10.22 13.10
CA VAL A 36 -16.58 -10.81 12.74
C VAL A 36 -16.18 -10.42 11.32
N GLY A 37 -17.11 -10.48 10.36
CA GLY A 37 -16.83 -10.10 8.98
C GLY A 37 -16.32 -8.67 8.85
N LEU A 38 -16.95 -7.73 9.56
CA LEU A 38 -16.53 -6.33 9.55
C LEU A 38 -15.20 -6.13 10.29
N CYS A 39 -15.02 -6.80 11.42
CA CYS A 39 -13.77 -6.76 12.18
C CYS A 39 -12.57 -7.22 11.30
N VAL A 40 -12.72 -8.39 10.67
CA VAL A 40 -11.68 -8.94 9.78
C VAL A 40 -11.40 -8.00 8.60
N LEU A 41 -12.44 -7.44 7.97
CA LEU A 41 -12.28 -6.51 6.86
C LEU A 41 -11.49 -5.27 7.26
N LEU A 42 -11.84 -4.62 8.37
CA LEU A 42 -11.15 -3.42 8.84
C LEU A 42 -9.70 -3.70 9.23
N VAL A 43 -9.44 -4.81 9.90
CA VAL A 43 -8.07 -5.21 10.28
C VAL A 43 -7.23 -5.53 9.04
N ALA A 44 -7.77 -6.31 8.10
CA ALA A 44 -7.06 -6.64 6.87
C ALA A 44 -6.73 -5.41 6.02
N MET A 45 -7.69 -4.48 5.90
CA MET A 45 -7.45 -3.21 5.17
C MET A 45 -6.42 -2.33 5.88
N ALA A 46 -6.40 -2.29 7.21
CA ALA A 46 -5.41 -1.54 7.97
C ALA A 46 -3.99 -2.12 7.81
N ILE A 47 -3.86 -3.44 7.80
CA ILE A 47 -2.60 -4.13 7.54
C ILE A 47 -2.11 -3.83 6.11
N MET A 48 -2.99 -3.98 5.11
CA MET A 48 -2.65 -3.73 3.72
C MET A 48 -2.19 -2.29 3.48
N ASN A 49 -2.93 -1.31 4.01
CA ASN A 49 -2.52 0.11 3.94
C ASN A 49 -1.20 0.38 4.65
N GLY A 50 -0.97 -0.28 5.78
CA GLY A 50 0.28 -0.17 6.53
C GLY A 50 1.47 -0.67 5.70
N PHE A 51 1.32 -1.81 5.05
CA PHE A 51 2.33 -2.33 4.12
C PHE A 51 2.53 -1.42 2.91
N ASP A 52 1.46 -0.96 2.26
CA ASP A 52 1.54 -0.04 1.13
C ASP A 52 2.37 1.20 1.48
N LYS A 53 2.10 1.83 2.63
CA LYS A 53 2.84 3.01 3.11
C LYS A 53 4.30 2.69 3.46
N GLU A 54 4.55 1.54 4.08
CA GLU A 54 5.92 1.16 4.43
C GLU A 54 6.75 0.84 3.19
N PHE A 55 6.16 0.17 2.19
CA PHE A 55 6.80 -0.03 0.90
C PHE A 55 7.04 1.31 0.19
N GLU A 56 6.05 2.20 0.16
CA GLU A 56 6.21 3.52 -0.44
C GLU A 56 7.39 4.28 0.17
N LYS A 57 7.48 4.37 1.51
CA LYS A 57 8.59 5.03 2.19
C LYS A 57 9.95 4.43 1.81
N ARG A 58 10.04 3.10 1.68
CA ARG A 58 11.28 2.42 1.36
C ARG A 58 11.68 2.56 -0.09
N PHE A 59 10.71 2.56 -1.00
CA PHE A 59 10.99 2.86 -2.40
C PHE A 59 11.60 4.26 -2.57
N PHE A 60 11.22 5.25 -1.73
CA PHE A 60 11.83 6.57 -1.76
C PHE A 60 13.27 6.61 -1.29
N VAL A 61 13.71 5.64 -0.48
CA VAL A 61 15.07 5.64 0.08
C VAL A 61 16.15 5.55 -1.01
N MET A 62 15.87 4.81 -2.10
CA MET A 62 16.81 4.62 -3.22
C MET A 62 16.23 4.99 -4.59
N ASN A 63 14.93 5.30 -4.67
CA ASN A 63 14.29 5.84 -5.87
C ASN A 63 14.00 7.32 -5.66
N TYR A 64 14.59 8.13 -6.49
CA TYR A 64 14.40 9.57 -6.43
C TYR A 64 12.95 9.93 -6.81
N PRO A 65 12.36 10.96 -6.18
CA PRO A 65 10.99 11.38 -6.46
C PRO A 65 10.71 11.60 -7.94
N ILE A 66 11.69 12.16 -8.67
CA ILE A 66 11.61 12.42 -10.10
C ILE A 66 12.96 12.08 -10.74
N THR A 67 12.91 11.48 -11.91
CA THR A 67 14.09 11.26 -12.76
C THR A 67 13.86 11.88 -14.13
N ILE A 68 14.81 12.66 -14.60
CA ILE A 68 14.82 13.23 -15.95
C ILE A 68 15.82 12.42 -16.77
N VAL A 69 15.39 11.87 -17.89
CA VAL A 69 16.26 11.15 -18.82
C VAL A 69 16.11 11.72 -20.24
N PRO A 70 17.18 11.79 -21.03
CA PRO A 70 17.11 12.27 -22.39
C PRO A 70 16.28 11.31 -23.25
N LYS A 71 15.47 11.85 -24.16
CA LYS A 71 14.86 11.10 -25.25
C LYS A 71 15.69 11.30 -26.51
N PHE A 72 15.80 10.23 -27.29
CA PHE A 72 16.56 10.26 -28.54
C PHE A 72 18.04 10.66 -28.28
N TYR A 73 18.51 11.69 -28.93
CA TYR A 73 19.89 12.21 -28.83
C TYR A 73 19.96 13.60 -28.18
N SER A 74 18.96 13.96 -27.40
CA SER A 74 18.95 15.25 -26.71
C SER A 74 20.12 15.35 -25.73
N PRO A 75 20.96 16.40 -25.78
CA PRO A 75 22.07 16.53 -24.86
C PRO A 75 21.57 16.79 -23.44
N MET A 76 22.16 16.10 -22.49
CA MET A 76 21.95 16.35 -21.07
C MET A 76 23.27 16.81 -20.48
N ASP A 77 23.45 18.09 -20.46
CA ASP A 77 24.72 18.74 -20.13
C ASP A 77 24.64 19.63 -18.87
N ASP A 78 25.76 20.18 -18.47
CA ASP A 78 25.83 21.09 -17.32
C ASP A 78 25.05 22.39 -17.55
N ASP A 79 24.85 22.81 -18.80
CA ASP A 79 24.10 24.02 -19.14
C ASP A 79 22.61 23.79 -18.86
N LEU A 80 22.06 22.66 -19.29
CA LEU A 80 20.68 22.26 -18.97
C LEU A 80 20.45 22.12 -17.45
N VAL A 81 21.38 21.48 -16.73
CA VAL A 81 21.27 21.33 -15.28
C VAL A 81 21.29 22.69 -14.58
N THR A 82 22.12 23.61 -15.04
CA THR A 82 22.22 24.98 -14.52
C THR A 82 20.93 25.76 -14.80
N GLU A 83 20.37 25.62 -16.00
CA GLU A 83 19.10 26.23 -16.38
C GLU A 83 17.95 25.68 -15.49
N LEU A 84 17.87 24.36 -15.28
CA LEU A 84 16.88 23.75 -14.41
C LEU A 84 16.99 24.24 -12.96
N LYS A 85 18.20 24.34 -12.43
CA LYS A 85 18.43 24.88 -11.06
C LYS A 85 17.98 26.34 -10.94
N ARG A 86 18.09 27.14 -12.01
CA ARG A 86 17.64 28.54 -12.04
C ARG A 86 16.12 28.66 -12.13
N GLU A 87 15.46 27.87 -12.98
CA GLU A 87 14.01 27.94 -13.20
C GLU A 87 13.22 27.29 -12.07
N PHE A 88 13.80 26.27 -11.41
CA PHE A 88 13.16 25.53 -10.33
C PHE A 88 14.02 25.53 -9.05
N PRO A 89 14.20 26.70 -8.39
CA PRO A 89 15.11 26.85 -7.26
C PRO A 89 14.66 26.07 -6.00
N HIS A 90 13.40 25.60 -5.95
CA HIS A 90 12.86 24.78 -4.88
C HIS A 90 13.14 23.28 -5.05
N LEU A 91 13.67 22.88 -6.22
CA LEU A 91 14.04 21.50 -6.52
C LEU A 91 15.55 21.30 -6.34
N LEU A 92 15.93 20.10 -5.93
CA LEU A 92 17.32 19.70 -5.85
C LEU A 92 17.64 18.73 -6.99
N PHE A 93 18.75 18.95 -7.67
CA PHE A 93 19.14 18.19 -8.85
C PHE A 93 20.49 17.53 -8.64
N SER A 94 20.59 16.22 -8.92
CA SER A 94 21.84 15.46 -8.94
C SER A 94 21.97 14.76 -10.30
N PRO A 95 22.80 15.28 -11.21
CA PRO A 95 23.08 14.63 -12.48
C PRO A 95 23.94 13.38 -12.26
N TYR A 96 23.70 12.35 -13.05
CA TYR A 96 24.40 11.07 -12.92
C TYR A 96 24.78 10.46 -14.26
N ILE A 97 25.82 9.62 -14.22
CA ILE A 97 26.18 8.67 -15.26
C ILE A 97 26.08 7.29 -14.63
N SER A 98 25.54 6.31 -15.32
CA SER A 98 25.40 4.95 -14.82
C SER A 98 25.94 3.92 -15.78
N THR A 99 26.50 2.84 -15.27
CA THR A 99 26.97 1.75 -16.09
C THR A 99 26.87 0.41 -15.35
N GLN A 100 26.59 -0.64 -16.09
CA GLN A 100 26.64 -2.00 -15.54
C GLN A 100 28.09 -2.47 -15.45
N VAL A 101 28.43 -3.05 -14.31
CA VAL A 101 29.78 -3.56 -14.03
C VAL A 101 29.71 -4.92 -13.36
N VAL A 102 30.81 -5.67 -13.51
CA VAL A 102 31.06 -6.85 -12.68
C VAL A 102 32.12 -6.47 -11.64
N ALA A 103 31.73 -6.47 -10.39
CA ALA A 103 32.59 -6.25 -9.25
C ALA A 103 33.37 -7.54 -8.94
N LYS A 104 34.68 -7.46 -8.84
CA LYS A 104 35.59 -8.57 -8.57
C LYS A 104 36.46 -8.25 -7.36
N ALA A 105 36.39 -9.10 -6.34
CA ALA A 105 37.30 -9.11 -5.22
C ALA A 105 37.80 -10.56 -5.01
N ASP A 106 39.11 -10.73 -4.99
CA ASP A 106 39.76 -12.03 -4.96
C ASP A 106 39.21 -12.96 -6.08
N ASN A 107 38.56 -14.04 -5.70
CA ASN A 107 37.98 -15.02 -6.62
C ASN A 107 36.42 -14.94 -6.69
N ARG A 108 35.82 -13.89 -6.14
CA ARG A 108 34.37 -13.64 -6.13
C ARG A 108 33.99 -12.58 -7.15
N PHE A 109 32.83 -12.78 -7.78
CA PHE A 109 32.31 -11.91 -8.82
C PHE A 109 30.84 -11.65 -8.56
N GLU A 110 30.44 -10.38 -8.58
CA GLU A 110 29.05 -9.97 -8.45
C GLU A 110 28.71 -8.89 -9.48
N GLY A 111 27.51 -8.97 -10.08
CA GLY A 111 27.01 -7.97 -11.00
C GLY A 111 26.43 -6.76 -10.24
N GLY A 112 26.63 -5.57 -10.79
CA GLY A 112 26.04 -4.36 -10.18
C GLY A 112 25.97 -3.19 -11.13
N VAL A 113 25.44 -2.09 -10.62
CA VAL A 113 25.33 -0.79 -11.30
C VAL A 113 26.17 0.22 -10.56
N LEU A 114 27.09 0.83 -11.29
CA LEU A 114 27.93 1.91 -10.79
C LEU A 114 27.37 3.27 -11.23
N PHE A 115 27.04 4.09 -10.26
CA PHE A 115 26.62 5.48 -10.47
C PHE A 115 27.80 6.42 -10.24
N GLY A 116 28.11 7.24 -11.24
CA GLY A 116 28.99 8.39 -11.12
C GLY A 116 28.17 9.63 -10.82
N VAL A 117 28.33 10.19 -9.64
CA VAL A 117 27.56 11.34 -9.16
C VAL A 117 28.48 12.45 -8.62
N ASN A 118 27.95 13.66 -8.51
CA ASN A 118 28.57 14.69 -7.69
C ASN A 118 28.10 14.51 -6.24
N PHE A 119 28.95 14.05 -5.36
CA PHE A 119 28.58 13.76 -3.97
C PHE A 119 28.04 14.99 -3.22
N ASN A 120 28.46 16.22 -3.58
CA ASN A 120 27.93 17.45 -2.96
C ASN A 120 26.45 17.69 -3.27
N ASP A 121 25.98 17.23 -4.43
CA ASP A 121 24.58 17.33 -4.82
C ASP A 121 23.81 16.08 -4.35
N GLU A 122 24.42 14.89 -4.46
CA GLU A 122 23.81 13.61 -4.14
C GLU A 122 23.43 13.51 -2.65
N VAL A 123 24.29 13.95 -1.73
CA VAL A 123 24.02 13.92 -0.28
C VAL A 123 22.83 14.80 0.12
N LYS A 124 22.41 15.75 -0.71
CA LYS A 124 21.25 16.60 -0.44
C LYS A 124 19.94 15.91 -0.77
N ILE A 125 19.96 14.92 -1.66
CA ILE A 125 18.77 14.26 -2.20
C ILE A 125 18.65 12.79 -1.79
N ASN A 126 19.75 12.17 -1.34
CA ASN A 126 19.82 10.76 -0.97
C ASN A 126 20.33 10.61 0.47
N GLU A 127 19.40 10.39 1.38
CA GLU A 127 19.73 10.24 2.80
C GLU A 127 20.64 9.04 3.10
N VAL A 128 20.57 7.97 2.30
CA VAL A 128 21.41 6.78 2.52
C VAL A 128 22.85 7.09 2.21
N VAL A 129 23.10 7.76 1.08
CA VAL A 129 24.43 8.24 0.71
C VAL A 129 24.93 9.27 1.73
N ALA A 130 24.07 10.21 2.14
CA ALA A 130 24.42 11.20 3.16
C ALA A 130 24.82 10.57 4.50
N LYS A 131 24.08 9.55 4.98
CA LYS A 131 24.40 8.83 6.21
C LYS A 131 25.71 8.04 6.11
N ALA A 132 25.95 7.42 4.95
CA ALA A 132 27.16 6.65 4.72
C ALA A 132 28.43 7.52 4.61
N LEU A 133 28.29 8.76 4.14
CA LEU A 133 29.36 9.72 3.94
C LEU A 133 29.55 10.74 5.06
N LYS A 134 28.85 10.57 6.20
CA LYS A 134 28.84 11.54 7.30
C LYS A 134 30.23 12.00 7.74
N ASP A 135 31.22 11.10 7.66
CA ASP A 135 32.59 11.33 8.10
C ASP A 135 33.64 11.14 6.98
N GLU A 136 33.20 10.99 5.72
CA GLU A 136 34.07 10.64 4.60
C GLU A 136 33.84 11.56 3.41
N ASN A 137 34.93 12.07 2.84
CA ASN A 137 34.92 12.74 1.54
C ASN A 137 35.46 11.80 0.48
N LEU A 138 34.63 11.44 -0.48
CA LEU A 138 35.04 10.62 -1.61
C LEU A 138 35.58 11.50 -2.76
N SER A 139 36.69 11.08 -3.32
CA SER A 139 37.33 11.78 -4.45
C SER A 139 38.05 10.79 -5.37
N GLY A 140 38.19 11.16 -6.64
CA GLY A 140 38.88 10.31 -7.58
C GLY A 140 38.27 8.94 -7.76
N PHE A 141 39.07 7.88 -7.57
CA PHE A 141 38.60 6.49 -7.71
C PHE A 141 38.12 5.85 -6.40
N ASP A 142 37.66 6.66 -5.45
CA ASP A 142 37.00 6.18 -4.27
C ASP A 142 35.58 5.65 -4.62
N ILE A 143 35.15 4.62 -3.92
CA ILE A 143 33.83 4.00 -4.16
C ILE A 143 33.07 3.78 -2.85
N LEU A 144 31.79 4.06 -2.90
CA LEU A 144 30.79 3.73 -1.90
C LEU A 144 30.04 2.47 -2.36
N VAL A 145 30.02 1.42 -1.55
CA VAL A 145 29.50 0.09 -1.92
C VAL A 145 28.31 -0.26 -1.03
N GLY A 146 27.29 -0.89 -1.61
CA GLY A 146 26.16 -1.42 -0.82
C GLY A 146 26.62 -2.50 0.17
N SER A 147 26.00 -2.52 1.36
CA SER A 147 26.42 -3.37 2.47
C SER A 147 26.38 -4.87 2.12
N VAL A 148 25.32 -5.32 1.42
CA VAL A 148 25.17 -6.73 1.01
C VAL A 148 26.24 -7.12 0.00
N LEU A 149 26.51 -6.25 -0.99
CA LEU A 149 27.58 -6.48 -1.97
C LEU A 149 28.96 -6.56 -1.29
N ALA A 150 29.21 -5.68 -0.33
CA ALA A 150 30.44 -5.67 0.43
C ALA A 150 30.62 -6.96 1.26
N ASP A 151 29.55 -7.47 1.86
CA ASP A 151 29.57 -8.71 2.64
C ASP A 151 29.78 -9.95 1.73
N GLU A 152 29.10 -10.03 0.57
CA GLU A 152 29.28 -11.11 -0.40
C GLU A 152 30.69 -11.17 -0.97
N LEU A 153 31.30 -10.01 -1.21
CA LEU A 153 32.67 -9.90 -1.71
C LEU A 153 33.72 -9.87 -0.59
N ASN A 154 33.31 -9.89 0.69
CA ASN A 154 34.18 -9.79 1.88
C ASN A 154 35.06 -8.54 1.86
N LEU A 155 34.46 -7.39 1.50
CA LEU A 155 35.14 -6.10 1.40
C LEU A 155 35.11 -5.33 2.71
N HIS A 156 36.22 -4.77 3.08
CA HIS A 156 36.38 -3.87 4.22
C HIS A 156 36.77 -2.47 3.75
N LYS A 157 36.70 -1.51 4.65
CA LYS A 157 37.12 -0.14 4.37
C LYS A 157 38.62 -0.13 3.97
N ASN A 158 38.93 0.59 2.90
CA ASN A 158 40.21 0.73 2.23
C ASN A 158 40.67 -0.50 1.41
N ASP A 159 39.84 -1.52 1.24
CA ASP A 159 40.11 -2.60 0.31
C ASP A 159 39.99 -2.10 -1.15
N LYS A 160 40.66 -2.83 -2.04
CA LYS A 160 40.61 -2.54 -3.47
C LYS A 160 39.58 -3.42 -4.18
N LEU A 161 38.61 -2.77 -4.81
CA LEU A 161 37.59 -3.43 -5.63
C LEU A 161 37.91 -3.23 -7.12
N SER A 162 38.01 -4.33 -7.85
CA SER A 162 38.20 -4.27 -9.31
C SER A 162 36.81 -4.29 -9.99
N LEU A 163 36.52 -3.27 -10.77
CA LEU A 163 35.30 -3.21 -11.58
C LEU A 163 35.65 -3.50 -13.04
N ILE A 164 34.93 -4.44 -13.63
CA ILE A 164 35.02 -4.83 -15.03
C ILE A 164 33.82 -4.22 -15.74
N PHE A 165 34.09 -3.40 -16.74
CA PHE A 165 33.11 -2.67 -17.50
C PHE A 165 32.71 -3.44 -18.76
N SER A 166 31.44 -3.35 -19.14
CA SER A 166 30.92 -3.99 -20.36
C SER A 166 31.39 -3.29 -21.65
N ASN A 167 31.90 -2.08 -21.53
CA ASN A 167 32.45 -1.34 -22.66
C ASN A 167 33.76 -1.99 -23.11
N LEU A 168 33.79 -2.45 -24.36
CA LEU A 168 34.94 -3.06 -24.98
C LEU A 168 35.81 -1.96 -25.58
N SER A 169 37.02 -1.81 -25.06
CA SER A 169 38.02 -0.93 -25.70
C SER A 169 38.70 -1.65 -26.85
N PRO A 170 38.74 -1.09 -28.07
CA PRO A 170 39.47 -1.68 -29.17
C PRO A 170 40.98 -1.59 -28.89
N SER A 171 41.58 -2.68 -28.46
CA SER A 171 43.04 -2.76 -28.35
C SER A 171 43.60 -3.68 -29.47
N GLY A 172 43.95 -3.09 -30.59
CA GLY A 172 44.63 -3.76 -31.68
C GLY A 172 43.85 -4.94 -32.29
N PHE A 173 44.05 -6.15 -31.83
CA PHE A 173 43.48 -7.38 -32.40
C PHE A 173 42.38 -8.04 -31.55
N SER A 174 42.03 -7.50 -30.38
CA SER A 174 40.98 -8.07 -29.53
C SER A 174 40.19 -7.04 -28.77
N LEU A 175 38.91 -7.34 -28.54
CA LEU A 175 38.03 -6.58 -27.66
C LEU A 175 38.27 -7.07 -26.23
N VAL A 176 38.94 -6.27 -25.41
CA VAL A 176 39.23 -6.61 -24.01
C VAL A 176 38.32 -5.80 -23.08
N PRO A 177 37.65 -6.46 -22.12
CA PRO A 177 36.88 -5.76 -21.12
C PRO A 177 37.80 -4.83 -20.31
N GLN A 178 37.36 -3.58 -20.15
CA GLN A 178 38.11 -2.61 -19.38
C GLN A 178 37.91 -2.88 -17.88
N ALA A 179 39.01 -3.05 -17.16
CA ALA A 179 39.00 -3.23 -15.72
C ALA A 179 39.69 -2.07 -15.01
N LYS A 180 39.08 -1.56 -13.96
CA LYS A 180 39.63 -0.49 -13.13
C LYS A 180 39.49 -0.82 -11.65
N ARG A 181 40.51 -0.49 -10.87
CA ARG A 181 40.50 -0.64 -9.42
C ARG A 181 40.00 0.65 -8.75
N PHE A 182 39.14 0.46 -7.78
CA PHE A 182 38.57 1.50 -6.92
C PHE A 182 38.93 1.19 -5.47
N ASP A 183 39.02 2.24 -4.64
CA ASP A 183 39.29 2.12 -3.21
C ASP A 183 37.98 2.22 -2.43
N VAL A 184 37.60 1.17 -1.71
CA VAL A 184 36.36 1.12 -0.92
C VAL A 184 36.51 2.03 0.29
N LYS A 185 35.81 3.16 0.32
CA LYS A 185 35.89 4.15 1.41
C LYS A 185 34.78 3.98 2.44
N ALA A 186 33.56 3.70 1.97
CA ALA A 186 32.44 3.54 2.86
C ALA A 186 31.46 2.49 2.32
N ARG A 187 30.58 2.02 3.19
CA ARG A 187 29.49 1.10 2.87
C ARG A 187 28.18 1.77 3.21
N PHE A 188 27.17 1.60 2.37
CA PHE A 188 25.82 2.08 2.65
C PHE A 188 24.85 0.93 2.88
N ALA A 189 23.81 1.15 3.69
CA ALA A 189 22.72 0.23 3.91
C ALA A 189 21.41 0.98 3.73
N SER A 190 20.68 0.64 2.67
CA SER A 190 19.36 1.22 2.38
C SER A 190 18.24 0.51 3.15
N GLY A 191 18.52 -0.71 3.65
CA GLY A 191 17.54 -1.62 4.21
C GLY A 191 16.75 -2.39 3.14
N LEU A 192 17.13 -2.27 1.86
CA LEU A 192 16.57 -3.02 0.74
C LEU A 192 17.68 -3.85 0.09
N ILE A 193 17.64 -5.16 0.29
CA ILE A 193 18.68 -6.10 -0.17
C ILE A 193 19.02 -5.91 -1.65
N PHE A 194 18.01 -5.63 -2.50
CA PHE A 194 18.21 -5.43 -3.93
C PHE A 194 19.17 -4.27 -4.24
N TYR A 195 19.00 -3.11 -3.59
CA TYR A 195 19.86 -1.96 -3.80
C TYR A 195 21.21 -2.14 -3.11
N ASP A 196 21.21 -2.69 -1.91
CA ASP A 196 22.43 -2.93 -1.13
C ASP A 196 23.34 -4.01 -1.77
N LYS A 197 22.76 -4.88 -2.61
CA LYS A 197 23.50 -5.87 -3.41
C LYS A 197 23.98 -5.34 -4.76
N ALA A 198 23.21 -4.42 -5.39
CA ALA A 198 23.44 -4.06 -6.78
C ALA A 198 24.11 -2.70 -6.98
N TYR A 199 23.97 -1.74 -6.04
CA TYR A 199 24.35 -0.36 -6.28
C TYR A 199 25.69 0.01 -5.68
N MET A 200 26.42 0.83 -6.43
CA MET A 200 27.71 1.42 -6.07
C MET A 200 27.73 2.88 -6.54
N TYR A 201 28.44 3.75 -5.81
CA TYR A 201 28.58 5.17 -6.15
C TYR A 201 30.05 5.57 -6.18
N THR A 202 30.42 6.38 -7.18
CA THR A 202 31.76 6.97 -7.32
C THR A 202 31.65 8.41 -7.84
N ASP A 203 32.75 9.13 -7.85
CA ASP A 203 32.81 10.46 -8.44
C ASP A 203 32.53 10.42 -9.96
N VAL A 204 31.68 11.33 -10.44
CA VAL A 204 31.27 11.38 -11.85
C VAL A 204 32.46 11.56 -12.80
N ASN A 205 33.48 12.36 -12.39
CA ASN A 205 34.65 12.59 -13.20
C ASN A 205 35.57 11.37 -13.27
N ALA A 206 35.63 10.57 -12.17
CA ALA A 206 36.33 9.32 -12.17
C ALA A 206 35.70 8.30 -13.12
N LEU A 207 34.36 8.20 -13.10
CA LEU A 207 33.63 7.31 -14.01
C LEU A 207 33.76 7.74 -15.47
N ARG A 208 33.65 9.05 -15.77
CA ARG A 208 33.91 9.59 -17.12
C ARG A 208 35.26 9.18 -17.66
N LYS A 209 36.33 9.31 -16.84
CA LYS A 209 37.71 8.91 -17.24
C LYS A 209 37.79 7.42 -17.58
N VAL A 210 37.11 6.58 -16.83
CA VAL A 210 37.09 5.12 -17.09
C VAL A 210 36.34 4.82 -18.37
N LEU A 211 35.18 5.44 -18.58
CA LEU A 211 34.34 5.17 -19.76
C LEU A 211 34.89 5.83 -21.04
N GLY A 212 35.94 6.67 -20.93
CA GLY A 212 36.51 7.38 -22.09
C GLY A 212 35.58 8.45 -22.67
N ILE A 213 34.65 8.96 -21.86
CA ILE A 213 33.72 10.01 -22.27
C ILE A 213 34.48 11.33 -22.29
N SER A 214 34.85 11.77 -23.48
CA SER A 214 35.65 12.98 -23.67
C SER A 214 34.86 14.27 -23.51
N ASN A 215 33.55 14.26 -23.72
CA ASN A 215 32.69 15.39 -23.47
C ASN A 215 32.35 15.45 -21.96
N GLN A 216 32.89 16.47 -21.29
CA GLN A 216 32.65 16.75 -19.87
C GLN A 216 31.17 17.07 -19.53
N GLN A 217 30.27 17.02 -20.50
CA GLN A 217 28.94 17.59 -20.46
C GLN A 217 27.79 16.60 -20.69
N SER A 218 28.05 15.28 -20.74
CA SER A 218 27.00 14.32 -21.00
C SER A 218 26.67 13.53 -19.75
N TYR A 219 25.41 13.53 -19.37
CA TYR A 219 24.81 12.71 -18.30
C TYR A 219 23.78 11.74 -18.87
N ASP A 220 23.60 10.61 -18.22
CA ASP A 220 22.55 9.64 -18.57
C ASP A 220 21.18 10.10 -18.04
N GLY A 221 21.19 10.91 -16.99
CA GLY A 221 19.98 11.46 -16.40
C GLY A 221 20.27 12.41 -15.24
N VAL A 222 19.17 12.96 -14.70
CA VAL A 222 19.20 13.81 -13.51
C VAL A 222 18.18 13.30 -12.52
N HIS A 223 18.63 12.97 -11.32
CA HIS A 223 17.78 12.72 -10.18
C HIS A 223 17.30 14.04 -9.59
N VAL A 224 16.02 14.12 -9.26
CA VAL A 224 15.41 15.35 -8.73
C VAL A 224 14.66 15.04 -7.45
N TYR A 225 14.98 15.77 -6.41
CA TYR A 225 14.21 15.74 -5.18
C TYR A 225 13.17 16.87 -5.17
N SER A 226 11.94 16.51 -4.80
CA SER A 226 10.80 17.40 -4.66
C SER A 226 9.93 16.95 -3.48
N GLU A 227 9.47 17.91 -2.69
CA GLU A 227 8.46 17.66 -1.65
C GLU A 227 7.08 17.36 -2.24
N ASN A 228 6.79 17.88 -3.45
CA ASN A 228 5.52 17.73 -4.16
C ASN A 228 5.70 17.16 -5.56
N ALA A 229 6.35 15.98 -5.65
CA ALA A 229 6.74 15.35 -6.91
C ALA A 229 5.61 15.26 -7.95
N PHE A 230 4.37 14.96 -7.56
CA PHE A 230 3.22 14.89 -8.46
C PHE A 230 2.95 16.19 -9.22
N LYS A 231 3.05 17.33 -8.55
CA LYS A 231 2.85 18.65 -9.18
C LYS A 231 4.04 19.09 -9.99
N ASP A 232 5.24 18.80 -9.49
CA ASP A 232 6.47 19.30 -10.11
C ASP A 232 6.84 18.49 -11.35
N VAL A 233 6.45 17.20 -11.43
CA VAL A 233 6.55 16.40 -12.66
C VAL A 233 5.80 17.08 -13.82
N GLU A 234 4.56 17.54 -13.58
CA GLU A 234 3.77 18.18 -14.64
C GLU A 234 4.40 19.52 -15.10
N LYS A 235 4.97 20.30 -14.18
CA LYS A 235 5.68 21.53 -14.51
C LYS A 235 6.96 21.24 -15.31
N LEU A 236 7.74 20.26 -14.86
CA LEU A 236 8.96 19.84 -15.55
C LEU A 236 8.65 19.28 -16.94
N LYS A 237 7.60 18.46 -17.09
CA LYS A 237 7.12 17.97 -18.40
C LYS A 237 6.75 19.12 -19.34
N SER A 238 6.06 20.13 -18.82
CA SER A 238 5.65 21.29 -19.61
C SER A 238 6.84 22.15 -20.03
N TYR A 239 7.86 22.28 -19.17
CA TYR A 239 9.07 23.06 -19.45
C TYR A 239 10.00 22.36 -20.44
N LEU A 240 10.31 21.09 -20.20
CA LEU A 240 11.26 20.28 -21.00
C LEU A 240 10.67 19.76 -22.31
N LYS A 241 9.36 19.93 -22.51
CA LYS A 241 8.62 19.48 -23.73
C LYS A 241 8.82 18.00 -24.02
N SER A 242 9.08 17.67 -25.32
CA SER A 242 9.19 16.29 -25.79
C SER A 242 10.59 15.70 -25.75
N ASP A 243 11.61 16.51 -25.54
CA ASP A 243 13.03 16.14 -25.72
C ASP A 243 13.57 15.31 -24.54
N TYR A 244 12.91 15.41 -23.40
CA TYR A 244 13.25 14.69 -22.19
C TYR A 244 12.04 13.92 -21.65
N ALA A 245 12.31 12.75 -21.08
CA ALA A 245 11.31 12.02 -20.30
C ALA A 245 11.47 12.42 -18.82
N VAL A 246 10.44 13.06 -18.30
CA VAL A 246 10.34 13.33 -16.86
C VAL A 246 9.46 12.25 -16.26
N VAL A 247 10.04 11.39 -15.45
CA VAL A 247 9.39 10.18 -14.93
C VAL A 247 9.34 10.26 -13.40
N GLY A 248 8.14 10.20 -12.85
CA GLY A 248 7.98 10.05 -11.42
C GLY A 248 8.25 8.60 -10.97
N TRP A 249 8.67 8.41 -9.73
CA TRP A 249 8.93 7.10 -9.15
C TRP A 249 7.74 6.12 -9.30
N TRP A 250 6.50 6.64 -9.26
CA TRP A 250 5.29 5.86 -9.46
C TRP A 250 5.10 5.38 -10.91
N GLU A 251 5.64 6.12 -11.88
CA GLU A 251 5.59 5.73 -13.29
C GLU A 251 6.63 4.64 -13.59
N GLN A 252 7.81 4.72 -12.99
CA GLN A 252 8.86 3.70 -13.13
C GLN A 252 8.44 2.35 -12.59
N ASN A 253 7.66 2.35 -11.50
CA ASN A 253 7.20 1.13 -10.82
C ASN A 253 5.70 0.88 -11.01
N GLN A 254 5.10 1.40 -12.09
CA GLN A 254 3.64 1.36 -12.32
C GLN A 254 3.06 -0.05 -12.24
N ASN A 255 3.74 -1.05 -12.79
CA ASN A 255 3.27 -2.44 -12.75
C ASN A 255 3.18 -2.97 -11.32
N PHE A 256 4.16 -2.68 -10.48
CA PHE A 256 4.17 -3.06 -9.07
C PHE A 256 3.03 -2.40 -8.29
N PHE A 257 2.90 -1.07 -8.38
CA PHE A 257 1.82 -0.34 -7.70
C PHE A 257 0.44 -0.69 -8.23
N SER A 258 0.32 -0.99 -9.53
CA SER A 258 -0.94 -1.47 -10.12
C SER A 258 -1.31 -2.85 -9.58
N ALA A 259 -0.34 -3.75 -9.40
CA ALA A 259 -0.55 -5.06 -8.78
C ALA A 259 -1.01 -4.93 -7.33
N LEU A 260 -0.36 -4.10 -6.50
CA LEU A 260 -0.78 -3.85 -5.12
C LEU A 260 -2.21 -3.27 -5.05
N LYS A 261 -2.54 -2.30 -5.90
CA LYS A 261 -3.90 -1.75 -5.96
C LYS A 261 -4.94 -2.79 -6.38
N LEU A 262 -4.58 -3.68 -7.28
CA LEU A 262 -5.46 -4.77 -7.73
C LEU A 262 -5.67 -5.78 -6.61
N GLU A 263 -4.61 -6.17 -5.91
CA GLU A 263 -4.65 -7.07 -4.75
C GLU A 263 -5.55 -6.50 -3.64
N LYS A 264 -5.35 -5.23 -3.27
CA LYS A 264 -6.18 -4.53 -2.29
C LYS A 264 -7.66 -4.50 -2.69
N ARG A 265 -7.95 -4.24 -3.98
CA ARG A 265 -9.31 -4.26 -4.51
C ARG A 265 -9.94 -5.65 -4.44
N ALA A 266 -9.19 -6.67 -4.85
CA ALA A 266 -9.64 -8.05 -4.81
C ALA A 266 -9.95 -8.49 -3.37
N LEU A 267 -9.06 -8.19 -2.43
CA LEU A 267 -9.23 -8.48 -1.01
C LEU A 267 -10.48 -7.77 -0.44
N PHE A 268 -10.67 -6.48 -0.76
CA PHE A 268 -11.86 -5.73 -0.35
C PHE A 268 -13.15 -6.37 -0.87
N ILE A 269 -13.19 -6.77 -2.15
CA ILE A 269 -14.37 -7.42 -2.77
C ILE A 269 -14.65 -8.76 -2.08
N VAL A 270 -13.63 -9.59 -1.87
CA VAL A 270 -13.79 -10.91 -1.23
C VAL A 270 -14.32 -10.75 0.19
N LEU A 271 -13.76 -9.82 0.97
CA LEU A 271 -14.22 -9.59 2.35
C LEU A 271 -15.62 -8.96 2.39
N MET A 272 -15.99 -8.12 1.42
CA MET A 272 -17.37 -7.63 1.28
C MET A 272 -18.35 -8.75 0.92
N LEU A 273 -17.96 -9.74 0.13
CA LEU A 273 -18.76 -10.93 -0.14
C LEU A 273 -18.97 -11.74 1.14
N ILE A 274 -18.01 -11.83 2.05
CA ILE A 274 -18.17 -12.49 3.35
C ILE A 274 -19.24 -11.77 4.19
N ILE A 275 -19.23 -10.42 4.22
CA ILE A 275 -20.28 -9.64 4.89
C ILE A 275 -21.65 -9.88 4.24
N LEU A 276 -21.70 -9.97 2.91
CA LEU A 276 -22.92 -10.27 2.18
C LEU A 276 -23.46 -11.65 2.55
N VAL A 277 -22.63 -12.68 2.58
CA VAL A 277 -23.01 -14.03 3.03
C VAL A 277 -23.49 -14.02 4.49
N ALA A 278 -22.76 -13.33 5.37
CA ALA A 278 -23.19 -13.19 6.77
C ALA A 278 -24.56 -12.49 6.88
N SER A 279 -24.83 -11.52 6.01
CA SER A 279 -26.11 -10.80 5.98
C SER A 279 -27.30 -11.65 5.51
N LEU A 280 -27.06 -12.73 4.76
CA LEU A 280 -28.12 -13.71 4.41
C LEU A 280 -28.67 -14.39 5.66
N ASN A 281 -27.86 -14.53 6.72
CA ASN A 281 -28.37 -15.03 8.00
C ASN A 281 -29.36 -14.04 8.63
N ILE A 282 -29.24 -12.73 8.38
CA ILE A 282 -30.25 -11.73 8.78
C ILE A 282 -31.57 -11.98 8.05
N VAL A 283 -31.51 -12.24 6.73
CA VAL A 283 -32.71 -12.58 5.94
C VAL A 283 -33.40 -13.80 6.51
N SER A 284 -32.65 -14.88 6.72
CA SER A 284 -33.20 -16.17 7.26
C SER A 284 -33.79 -15.98 8.64
N SER A 285 -33.08 -15.31 9.54
CA SER A 285 -33.55 -15.06 10.91
C SER A 285 -34.83 -14.22 10.94
N LEU A 286 -34.89 -13.16 10.16
CA LEU A 286 -36.05 -12.29 10.08
C LEU A 286 -37.23 -13.01 9.44
N LEU A 287 -37.04 -13.80 8.38
CA LEU A 287 -38.11 -14.63 7.80
C LEU A 287 -38.66 -15.61 8.80
N MET A 288 -37.77 -16.27 9.57
CA MET A 288 -38.20 -17.21 10.62
C MET A 288 -39.04 -16.52 11.71
N ILE A 289 -38.62 -15.31 12.15
CA ILE A 289 -39.41 -14.51 13.10
C ILE A 289 -40.76 -14.15 12.50
N VAL A 290 -40.84 -13.70 11.24
CA VAL A 290 -42.07 -13.35 10.56
C VAL A 290 -43.04 -14.56 10.51
N MET A 291 -42.50 -15.75 10.16
CA MET A 291 -43.33 -16.96 10.09
C MET A 291 -43.81 -17.43 11.44
N ASN A 292 -42.98 -17.42 12.47
CA ASN A 292 -43.35 -17.85 13.82
C ASN A 292 -44.27 -16.87 14.54
N ARG A 293 -44.20 -15.57 14.20
CA ARG A 293 -45.03 -14.51 14.80
C ARG A 293 -46.18 -14.07 13.86
N ARG A 294 -46.52 -14.91 12.86
CA ARG A 294 -47.56 -14.57 11.86
C ARG A 294 -48.91 -14.21 12.48
N THR A 295 -49.34 -14.94 13.54
CA THR A 295 -50.58 -14.69 14.23
C THR A 295 -50.58 -13.37 15.00
N GLU A 296 -49.49 -13.05 15.69
CA GLU A 296 -49.32 -11.76 16.35
C GLU A 296 -49.36 -10.60 15.33
N ILE A 297 -48.71 -10.78 14.14
CA ILE A 297 -48.74 -9.81 13.06
C ILE A 297 -50.14 -9.61 12.49
N ALA A 298 -50.89 -10.76 12.26
CA ALA A 298 -52.27 -10.70 11.78
C ALA A 298 -53.17 -9.97 12.77
N LEU A 299 -53.05 -10.25 14.09
CA LEU A 299 -53.77 -9.55 15.14
C LEU A 299 -53.51 -8.06 15.17
N LEU A 300 -52.22 -7.64 15.03
CA LEU A 300 -51.84 -6.22 14.95
C LEU A 300 -52.48 -5.53 13.74
N LEU A 301 -52.52 -6.19 12.59
CA LEU A 301 -53.18 -5.66 11.39
C LEU A 301 -54.68 -5.57 11.55
N ALA A 302 -55.34 -6.57 12.21
CA ALA A 302 -56.75 -6.57 12.53
C ALA A 302 -57.15 -5.44 13.51
N LEU A 303 -56.26 -5.11 14.46
CA LEU A 303 -56.38 -3.99 15.40
C LEU A 303 -56.10 -2.59 14.77
N GLY A 304 -55.86 -2.54 13.46
CA GLY A 304 -55.69 -1.29 12.70
C GLY A 304 -54.25 -0.80 12.53
N ALA A 305 -53.25 -1.64 12.78
CA ALA A 305 -51.87 -1.32 12.42
C ALA A 305 -51.72 -1.29 10.89
N SER A 306 -51.04 -0.28 10.36
CA SER A 306 -50.81 -0.17 8.92
C SER A 306 -49.71 -1.15 8.46
N LYS A 307 -49.84 -1.62 7.22
CA LYS A 307 -48.75 -2.48 6.59
C LYS A 307 -47.39 -1.77 6.60
N LEU A 308 -47.38 -0.44 6.49
CA LEU A 308 -46.14 0.36 6.52
C LEU A 308 -45.49 0.32 7.91
N GLU A 309 -46.28 0.32 8.99
CA GLU A 309 -45.77 0.24 10.36
C GLU A 309 -45.17 -1.13 10.64
N VAL A 310 -45.83 -2.20 10.20
CA VAL A 310 -45.30 -3.56 10.29
C VAL A 310 -43.97 -3.66 9.52
N LYS A 311 -43.93 -3.17 8.28
CA LYS A 311 -42.70 -3.12 7.49
C LYS A 311 -41.55 -2.38 8.20
N LYS A 312 -41.84 -1.18 8.74
CA LYS A 312 -40.84 -0.37 9.46
C LYS A 312 -40.33 -1.10 10.72
N SER A 313 -41.22 -1.82 11.43
CA SER A 313 -40.81 -2.58 12.61
C SER A 313 -39.83 -3.72 12.29
N PHE A 314 -40.12 -4.53 11.28
CA PHE A 314 -39.21 -5.61 10.87
C PHE A 314 -37.93 -5.11 10.21
N PHE A 315 -38.00 -4.03 9.45
CA PHE A 315 -36.81 -3.38 8.91
C PHE A 315 -35.92 -2.84 10.04
N ALA A 316 -36.49 -2.16 11.02
CA ALA A 316 -35.75 -1.68 12.18
C ALA A 316 -35.15 -2.82 13.01
N LEU A 317 -35.83 -3.99 13.11
CA LEU A 317 -35.31 -5.17 13.79
C LEU A 317 -34.06 -5.68 13.08
N GLY A 318 -34.09 -5.80 11.74
CA GLY A 318 -32.92 -6.21 10.97
C GLY A 318 -31.76 -5.20 11.06
N MET A 319 -32.09 -3.92 11.03
CA MET A 319 -31.08 -2.87 11.24
C MET A 319 -30.49 -2.88 12.66
N LEU A 320 -31.24 -3.29 13.68
CA LEU A 320 -30.71 -3.46 15.04
C LEU A 320 -29.78 -4.66 15.14
N ILE A 321 -30.12 -5.80 14.52
CA ILE A 321 -29.28 -7.00 14.52
C ILE A 321 -27.99 -6.73 13.75
N GLY A 322 -28.11 -6.31 12.49
CA GLY A 322 -26.96 -6.04 11.62
C GLY A 322 -26.16 -4.82 12.05
N GLY A 323 -26.82 -3.72 12.38
CA GLY A 323 -26.17 -2.48 12.85
C GLY A 323 -25.52 -2.66 14.22
N GLY A 324 -26.13 -3.42 15.12
CA GLY A 324 -25.50 -3.82 16.39
C GLY A 324 -24.23 -4.65 16.15
N GLY A 325 -24.30 -5.64 15.25
CA GLY A 325 -23.13 -6.42 14.84
C GLY A 325 -22.03 -5.53 14.24
N MET A 326 -22.41 -4.54 13.41
CA MET A 326 -21.50 -3.57 12.83
C MET A 326 -20.80 -2.73 13.91
N ILE A 327 -21.52 -2.18 14.88
CA ILE A 327 -20.96 -1.36 15.97
C ILE A 327 -19.96 -2.17 16.80
N ILE A 328 -20.35 -3.37 17.20
CA ILE A 328 -19.46 -4.25 17.98
C ILE A 328 -18.26 -4.70 17.13
N GLY A 329 -18.47 -4.97 15.83
CA GLY A 329 -17.40 -5.29 14.87
C GLY A 329 -16.36 -4.19 14.75
N ILE A 330 -16.79 -2.92 14.72
CA ILE A 330 -15.89 -1.76 14.73
C ILE A 330 -15.09 -1.70 16.03
N ILE A 331 -15.74 -1.86 17.17
CA ILE A 331 -15.07 -1.85 18.48
C ILE A 331 -14.00 -2.96 18.56
N LEU A 332 -14.37 -4.17 18.12
CA LEU A 332 -13.44 -5.30 18.06
C LEU A 332 -12.30 -5.06 17.07
N ALA A 333 -12.56 -4.43 15.93
CA ALA A 333 -11.52 -4.07 14.97
C ALA A 333 -10.49 -3.10 15.58
N PHE A 334 -10.96 -2.03 16.22
CA PHE A 334 -10.06 -1.10 16.90
C PHE A 334 -9.30 -1.75 18.06
N PHE A 335 -9.95 -2.64 18.80
CA PHE A 335 -9.28 -3.41 19.85
C PHE A 335 -8.22 -4.34 19.28
N ALA A 336 -8.52 -5.05 18.18
CA ALA A 336 -7.55 -5.90 17.49
C ALA A 336 -6.36 -5.12 16.93
N LEU A 337 -6.61 -3.97 16.31
CA LEU A 337 -5.56 -3.09 15.80
C LEU A 337 -4.69 -2.53 16.95
N TRP A 338 -5.30 -2.16 18.07
CA TRP A 338 -4.56 -1.74 19.26
C TRP A 338 -3.69 -2.87 19.81
N LEU A 339 -4.22 -4.10 19.87
CA LEU A 339 -3.48 -5.27 20.31
C LEU A 339 -2.28 -5.57 19.40
N LEU A 340 -2.51 -5.60 18.09
CA LEU A 340 -1.47 -5.85 17.08
C LEU A 340 -0.40 -4.74 17.03
N GLY A 341 -0.78 -3.51 17.31
CA GLY A 341 0.15 -2.37 17.32
C GLY A 341 1.02 -2.26 18.57
N ASN A 342 0.50 -2.71 19.74
CA ASN A 342 1.22 -2.60 21.01
C ASN A 342 1.99 -3.86 21.40
N PHE A 343 1.53 -5.02 20.97
CA PHE A 343 2.17 -6.31 21.28
C PHE A 343 2.78 -6.89 19.99
N ASP A 344 4.02 -7.34 20.07
CA ASP A 344 4.72 -7.96 18.95
C ASP A 344 4.23 -9.41 18.70
N ILE A 345 2.90 -9.54 18.45
CA ILE A 345 2.25 -10.85 18.20
C ILE A 345 2.75 -11.46 16.90
N VAL A 346 2.95 -10.61 15.89
CA VAL A 346 3.50 -10.98 14.59
C VAL A 346 4.80 -10.23 14.39
N THR A 347 5.91 -10.94 14.42
CA THR A 347 7.23 -10.39 14.12
C THR A 347 7.56 -10.63 12.65
N LEU A 348 7.90 -9.57 11.94
CA LEU A 348 8.33 -9.64 10.54
C LEU A 348 9.86 -9.77 10.47
N PRO A 349 10.40 -10.54 9.50
CA PRO A 349 11.83 -10.53 9.23
C PRO A 349 12.26 -9.12 8.80
N ALA A 350 13.03 -8.44 9.65
CA ALA A 350 13.47 -7.07 9.40
C ALA A 350 14.31 -6.95 8.13
N ASP A 351 15.03 -8.01 7.77
CA ASP A 351 15.87 -8.08 6.56
C ASP A 351 15.05 -8.01 5.26
N VAL A 352 13.80 -8.52 5.28
CA VAL A 352 12.92 -8.54 4.09
C VAL A 352 11.98 -7.35 4.10
N TYR A 353 11.32 -7.12 5.24
CA TYR A 353 10.30 -6.08 5.39
C TYR A 353 10.85 -4.78 5.98
N GLY A 354 12.11 -4.82 6.47
CA GLY A 354 12.87 -3.74 7.10
C GLY A 354 12.23 -3.16 8.37
N THR A 355 11.16 -3.72 8.84
CA THR A 355 10.57 -3.46 10.14
C THR A 355 10.25 -4.80 10.81
N SER A 356 10.49 -4.88 12.10
CA SER A 356 10.09 -6.04 12.90
C SER A 356 8.63 -5.96 13.34
N LYS A 357 8.02 -4.77 13.30
CA LYS A 357 6.64 -4.55 13.71
C LYS A 357 5.71 -4.56 12.52
N LEU A 358 4.50 -5.09 12.72
CA LEU A 358 3.45 -5.09 11.72
C LEU A 358 3.01 -3.63 11.45
N PRO A 359 3.16 -3.11 10.23
CA PRO A 359 2.71 -1.76 9.92
C PRO A 359 1.18 -1.75 9.85
N LEU A 360 0.56 -0.84 10.59
CA LEU A 360 -0.90 -0.68 10.65
C LEU A 360 -1.28 0.75 10.27
N ASP A 361 -2.13 0.89 9.27
CA ASP A 361 -2.67 2.18 8.86
C ASP A 361 -4.12 2.04 8.40
N LEU A 362 -5.05 2.63 9.15
CA LEU A 362 -6.46 2.63 8.79
C LEU A 362 -6.81 3.91 8.03
N SER A 363 -6.91 3.82 6.71
CA SER A 363 -7.36 4.94 5.87
C SER A 363 -8.81 5.32 6.17
N VAL A 364 -9.07 6.62 6.36
CA VAL A 364 -10.43 7.16 6.56
C VAL A 364 -11.34 6.83 5.37
N MET A 365 -10.79 6.81 4.16
CA MET A 365 -11.53 6.47 2.94
C MET A 365 -11.99 5.01 2.95
N ASP A 366 -11.07 4.08 3.25
CA ASP A 366 -11.37 2.65 3.28
C ASP A 366 -12.34 2.31 4.43
N PHE A 367 -12.16 2.95 5.60
CA PHE A 367 -13.08 2.83 6.73
C PHE A 367 -14.49 3.29 6.35
N SER A 368 -14.61 4.47 5.76
CA SER A 368 -15.91 5.03 5.35
C SER A 368 -16.60 4.18 4.29
N LEU A 369 -15.83 3.71 3.29
CA LEU A 369 -16.35 2.86 2.22
C LEU A 369 -16.84 1.51 2.73
N THR A 370 -16.11 0.94 3.68
CA THR A 370 -16.48 -0.31 4.37
C THR A 370 -17.78 -0.14 5.15
N LEU A 371 -17.91 0.94 5.93
CA LEU A 371 -19.11 1.22 6.72
C LEU A 371 -20.34 1.42 5.83
N VAL A 372 -20.22 2.24 4.80
CA VAL A 372 -21.32 2.51 3.86
C VAL A 372 -21.71 1.21 3.13
N GLY A 373 -20.74 0.44 2.64
CA GLY A 373 -20.99 -0.83 1.98
C GLY A 373 -21.70 -1.84 2.89
N ALA A 374 -21.22 -2.03 4.11
CA ALA A 374 -21.84 -2.90 5.10
C ALA A 374 -23.26 -2.45 5.44
N LEU A 375 -23.48 -1.15 5.63
CA LEU A 375 -24.80 -0.58 5.94
C LEU A 375 -25.79 -0.80 4.79
N ILE A 376 -25.35 -0.64 3.53
CA ILE A 376 -26.17 -0.94 2.35
C ILE A 376 -26.56 -2.42 2.32
N ILE A 377 -25.60 -3.32 2.54
CA ILE A 377 -25.85 -4.77 2.55
C ILE A 377 -26.85 -5.15 3.65
N ILE A 378 -26.67 -4.64 4.86
CA ILE A 378 -27.60 -4.88 6.01
C ILE A 378 -28.99 -4.34 5.69
N ALA A 379 -29.09 -3.14 5.11
CA ALA A 379 -30.38 -2.54 4.76
C ALA A 379 -31.11 -3.35 3.68
N LEU A 380 -30.41 -3.80 2.63
CA LEU A 380 -30.97 -4.64 1.58
C LEU A 380 -31.44 -6.00 2.14
N SER A 381 -30.63 -6.64 3.01
CA SER A 381 -30.95 -7.91 3.65
C SER A 381 -32.15 -7.78 4.60
N SER A 382 -32.31 -6.64 5.25
CA SER A 382 -33.44 -6.38 6.16
C SER A 382 -34.74 -6.03 5.40
N TYR A 383 -34.62 -5.49 4.19
CA TYR A 383 -35.76 -4.99 3.42
C TYR A 383 -36.70 -6.11 2.94
N TYR A 384 -36.12 -7.22 2.41
CA TYR A 384 -36.91 -8.31 1.85
C TYR A 384 -37.82 -8.98 2.89
N PRO A 385 -37.34 -9.44 4.08
CA PRO A 385 -38.19 -9.99 5.13
C PRO A 385 -39.24 -9.00 5.66
N ALA A 386 -38.84 -7.74 5.81
CA ALA A 386 -39.77 -6.68 6.25
C ALA A 386 -40.93 -6.49 5.25
N LYS A 387 -40.66 -6.56 3.94
CA LYS A 387 -41.73 -6.56 2.92
C LYS A 387 -42.60 -7.83 3.02
N LYS A 388 -42.01 -8.98 3.24
CA LYS A 388 -42.75 -10.26 3.37
C LYS A 388 -43.71 -10.25 4.55
N ALA A 389 -43.34 -9.64 5.68
CA ALA A 389 -44.20 -9.48 6.83
C ALA A 389 -45.52 -8.73 6.54
N THR A 390 -45.55 -7.86 5.52
CA THR A 390 -46.77 -7.12 5.14
C THR A 390 -47.74 -7.90 4.25
N GLN A 391 -47.32 -9.06 3.77
CA GLN A 391 -48.11 -9.93 2.86
C GLN A 391 -48.89 -11.02 3.59
N ILE A 392 -48.88 -11.03 4.92
CA ILE A 392 -49.63 -11.99 5.74
C ILE A 392 -51.13 -11.72 5.55
N ASN A 393 -51.87 -12.78 5.16
CA ASN A 393 -53.32 -12.74 5.04
C ASN A 393 -53.95 -12.85 6.43
N VAL A 394 -54.60 -11.79 6.87
CA VAL A 394 -55.19 -11.71 8.22
C VAL A 394 -56.31 -12.74 8.39
N LEU A 395 -57.19 -12.88 7.36
CA LEU A 395 -58.35 -13.78 7.45
C LEU A 395 -57.91 -15.26 7.52
N ASP A 396 -57.03 -15.67 6.63
CA ASP A 396 -56.56 -17.06 6.57
C ASP A 396 -55.72 -17.42 7.81
N THR A 397 -54.95 -16.50 8.35
CA THR A 397 -54.08 -16.74 9.50
C THR A 397 -54.91 -16.89 10.79
N LEU A 398 -55.95 -16.10 10.98
CA LEU A 398 -56.80 -16.14 12.19
C LEU A 398 -57.86 -17.22 12.11
N ARG A 399 -58.22 -17.74 10.91
CA ARG A 399 -59.19 -18.81 10.74
C ARG A 399 -58.59 -20.20 10.93
N ASN A 400 -57.32 -20.37 10.65
CA ASN A 400 -56.65 -21.67 10.67
C ASN A 400 -55.91 -21.94 11.99
N GLU A 401 -56.22 -21.22 13.04
CA GLU A 401 -55.96 -21.54 14.45
C GLU A 401 -57.23 -22.09 15.09
#